data_eec64ffb1ee24296c595c7be9e290011
#
_entry.id   eec64ffb1ee24296c595c7be9e290011
#
_cell.length_a   1.000
_cell.length_b   1.000
_cell.length_c   1.000
_cell.angle_alpha   90.00
_cell.angle_beta   90.00
_cell.angle_gamma   90.00
#
_symmetry.space_group_name_H-M   'P 1'
#
loop_
_entity.id
_entity.type
_entity.pdbx_description
1 polymer ?
#
loop_
_entity_poly.entity_id
_entity_poly.type
_entity_poly.pdbx_seq_one_letter_code
_entity_poly.pdbx_strand_id
1 'polypeptide(L)'
;MTIFLKQKYPIIFSYSLLIVIFCQGSSEGYGYKKNDDPIITVFKSVIFYGKKSDWERINTDIDTISDRIDDVKNIFAVDLRPELNAGLSQHDFQKVVKVMANLVYLTIKEKYYWNISEGLRMFTRAKVRLRLADEYYTLLLSGNVRKYDKLNGTKYHDEIFNKFTEARNTLGSTGFLGAGAVSPKLKDFEIVTKDIEQKLLIVFPYFESGKEIAY
;
A
#
# COMPACT_ATOMS: atom_id res chain seq x y z
N MET A 1 -21.65 -67.20 59.72
CA MET A 1 -22.57 -66.30 58.98
C MET A 1 -21.99 -64.92 58.97
N THR A 2 -21.23 -64.61 57.93
CA THR A 2 -20.34 -63.48 57.91
C THR A 2 -20.90 -62.43 56.94
N ILE A 3 -21.29 -61.25 57.43
CA ILE A 3 -21.91 -60.19 56.62
C ILE A 3 -20.79 -59.25 56.16
N PHE A 4 -20.54 -59.21 54.84
CA PHE A 4 -19.63 -58.28 54.18
C PHE A 4 -20.32 -56.93 53.99
N LEU A 5 -19.84 -55.89 54.69
CA LEU A 5 -20.18 -54.51 54.48
C LEU A 5 -19.32 -53.97 53.31
N LYS A 6 -19.96 -53.72 52.16
CA LYS A 6 -19.36 -52.98 51.04
C LYS A 6 -19.38 -51.50 51.34
N GLN A 7 -18.20 -50.93 51.63
CA GLN A 7 -18.00 -49.48 51.75
C GLN A 7 -17.78 -48.90 50.36
N LYS A 8 -18.75 -48.12 49.87
CA LYS A 8 -18.65 -47.35 48.63
C LYS A 8 -18.02 -46.00 48.96
N TYR A 9 -16.80 -45.74 48.47
CA TYR A 9 -16.20 -44.42 48.45
C TYR A 9 -16.64 -43.72 47.17
N PRO A 10 -17.22 -42.51 47.21
CA PRO A 10 -17.40 -41.70 46.02
C PRO A 10 -16.07 -41.03 45.68
N ILE A 11 -15.58 -41.35 44.49
CA ILE A 11 -14.44 -40.67 43.87
C ILE A 11 -14.90 -39.26 43.51
N ILE A 12 -14.51 -38.28 44.31
CA ILE A 12 -14.68 -36.87 43.99
C ILE A 12 -13.61 -36.51 42.95
N PHE A 13 -14.01 -36.51 41.70
CA PHE A 13 -13.20 -35.92 40.60
C PHE A 13 -13.19 -34.40 40.78
N SER A 14 -12.14 -33.91 41.41
CA SER A 14 -11.84 -32.46 41.44
C SER A 14 -11.39 -32.06 40.05
N TYR A 15 -12.30 -31.49 39.26
CA TYR A 15 -11.97 -30.79 38.02
C TYR A 15 -11.29 -29.46 38.41
N SER A 16 -9.97 -29.47 38.48
CA SER A 16 -9.18 -28.26 38.45
C SER A 16 -9.33 -27.62 37.09
N LEU A 17 -10.31 -26.72 36.93
CA LEU A 17 -10.48 -25.87 35.75
C LEU A 17 -9.28 -24.92 35.69
N LEU A 18 -8.27 -25.32 34.94
CA LEU A 18 -7.12 -24.47 34.62
C LEU A 18 -7.61 -23.39 33.65
N ILE A 19 -8.05 -22.25 34.19
CA ILE A 19 -8.36 -21.06 33.40
C ILE A 19 -7.02 -20.52 32.92
N VAL A 20 -6.60 -20.92 31.72
CA VAL A 20 -5.55 -20.25 30.97
C VAL A 20 -6.15 -18.92 30.49
N ILE A 21 -5.92 -17.87 31.28
CA ILE A 21 -6.16 -16.51 30.83
C ILE A 21 -5.13 -16.26 29.71
N PHE A 22 -5.54 -16.48 28.46
CA PHE A 22 -4.87 -15.88 27.33
C PHE A 22 -5.00 -14.36 27.49
N CYS A 23 -4.02 -13.73 28.12
CA CYS A 23 -3.76 -12.32 27.87
C CYS A 23 -3.45 -12.20 26.37
N GLN A 24 -4.48 -12.02 25.55
CA GLN A 24 -4.33 -11.43 24.24
C GLN A 24 -3.92 -9.97 24.49
N GLY A 25 -2.64 -9.79 24.78
CA GLY A 25 -2.01 -8.51 24.57
C GLY A 25 -2.21 -8.20 23.11
N SER A 26 -3.19 -7.34 22.80
CA SER A 26 -3.23 -6.62 21.55
C SER A 26 -1.92 -5.85 21.47
N SER A 27 -0.89 -6.48 20.91
CA SER A 27 0.19 -5.73 20.31
C SER A 27 -0.49 -4.94 19.18
N GLU A 28 -0.88 -3.72 19.47
CA GLU A 28 -1.06 -2.70 18.46
C GLU A 28 0.32 -2.44 17.83
N GLY A 29 0.86 -3.49 17.18
CA GLY A 29 1.81 -3.29 16.13
C GLY A 29 1.13 -2.37 15.13
N TYR A 30 1.80 -1.33 14.68
CA TYR A 30 1.41 -0.45 13.59
C TYR A 30 0.99 -1.26 12.36
N GLY A 31 -0.10 -2.00 12.49
CA GLY A 31 -0.77 -2.76 11.47
C GLY A 31 -1.67 -1.80 10.72
N TYR A 32 -1.12 -1.13 9.72
CA TYR A 32 -1.94 -0.52 8.69
C TYR A 32 -2.91 -1.61 8.21
N LYS A 33 -4.19 -1.49 8.55
CA LYS A 33 -5.19 -2.42 8.05
C LYS A 33 -5.19 -2.31 6.53
N LYS A 34 -5.07 -3.44 5.87
CA LYS A 34 -5.14 -3.52 4.42
C LYS A 34 -6.43 -2.84 3.96
N ASN A 35 -6.34 -1.80 3.14
CA ASN A 35 -7.41 -0.96 2.60
C ASN A 35 -7.91 0.24 3.42
N ASP A 36 -7.27 0.62 4.53
CA ASP A 36 -7.66 1.82 5.28
C ASP A 36 -6.90 3.09 4.81
N ASP A 37 -6.05 2.98 3.78
CA ASP A 37 -5.34 4.15 3.25
C ASP A 37 -6.34 5.13 2.58
N PRO A 38 -6.31 6.42 2.96
CA PRO A 38 -7.25 7.42 2.45
C PRO A 38 -7.27 7.53 0.92
N ILE A 39 -6.12 7.48 0.25
CA ILE A 39 -6.04 7.57 -1.22
C ILE A 39 -6.73 6.37 -1.86
N ILE A 40 -6.49 5.16 -1.35
CA ILE A 40 -7.14 3.95 -1.86
C ILE A 40 -8.65 4.05 -1.68
N THR A 41 -9.09 4.49 -0.51
CA THR A 41 -10.52 4.64 -0.18
C THR A 41 -11.18 5.66 -1.09
N VAL A 42 -10.59 6.85 -1.21
CA VAL A 42 -11.14 7.94 -2.04
C VAL A 42 -11.14 7.58 -3.53
N PHE A 43 -10.07 6.96 -4.04
CA PHE A 43 -10.04 6.53 -5.44
C PHE A 43 -11.16 5.54 -5.76
N LYS A 44 -11.36 4.54 -4.91
CA LYS A 44 -12.47 3.57 -5.06
C LYS A 44 -13.83 4.26 -4.98
N SER A 45 -13.98 5.22 -4.08
CA SER A 45 -15.18 6.02 -3.92
C SER A 45 -15.48 6.85 -5.17
N VAL A 46 -14.48 7.53 -5.73
CA VAL A 46 -14.60 8.27 -7.00
C VAL A 46 -15.10 7.37 -8.13
N ILE A 47 -14.55 6.16 -8.27
CA ILE A 47 -15.00 5.19 -9.28
C ILE A 47 -16.46 4.76 -9.04
N PHE A 48 -16.83 4.53 -7.77
CA PHE A 48 -18.17 4.07 -7.40
C PHE A 48 -19.23 5.15 -7.61
N TYR A 49 -19.01 6.36 -7.09
CA TYR A 49 -19.95 7.47 -7.18
C TYR A 49 -19.94 8.13 -8.56
N GLY A 50 -18.81 8.11 -9.27
CA GLY A 50 -18.75 8.59 -10.64
C GLY A 50 -19.65 7.81 -11.59
N LYS A 51 -19.80 6.49 -11.40
CA LYS A 51 -20.76 5.67 -12.15
C LYS A 51 -22.22 6.04 -11.87
N LYS A 52 -22.48 6.70 -10.74
CA LYS A 52 -23.80 7.16 -10.31
C LYS A 52 -24.02 8.64 -10.59
N SER A 53 -23.00 9.34 -11.09
CA SER A 53 -22.99 10.80 -11.28
C SER A 53 -23.25 11.59 -9.97
N ASP A 54 -22.83 11.03 -8.83
CA ASP A 54 -22.94 11.67 -7.51
C ASP A 54 -21.71 12.56 -7.25
N TRP A 55 -21.74 13.74 -7.84
CA TRP A 55 -20.62 14.68 -7.81
C TRP A 55 -20.42 15.35 -6.46
N GLU A 56 -21.47 15.53 -5.68
CA GLU A 56 -21.38 16.07 -4.33
C GLU A 56 -20.54 15.15 -3.45
N ARG A 57 -20.82 13.84 -3.52
CA ARG A 57 -20.05 12.84 -2.77
C ARG A 57 -18.62 12.74 -3.24
N ILE A 58 -18.37 12.80 -4.55
CA ILE A 58 -17.02 12.81 -5.11
C ILE A 58 -16.20 13.99 -4.59
N ASN A 59 -16.75 15.21 -4.60
CA ASN A 59 -16.11 16.40 -4.06
C ASN A 59 -15.77 16.22 -2.58
N THR A 60 -16.75 15.81 -1.77
CA THR A 60 -16.56 15.61 -0.33
C THR A 60 -15.43 14.61 -0.04
N ASP A 61 -15.39 13.48 -0.76
CA ASP A 61 -14.40 12.45 -0.54
C ASP A 61 -13.00 12.92 -0.98
N ILE A 62 -12.88 13.64 -2.11
CA ILE A 62 -11.61 14.22 -2.58
C ILE A 62 -11.07 15.26 -1.60
N ASP A 63 -11.91 16.08 -0.99
CA ASP A 63 -11.50 17.07 0.01
C ASP A 63 -10.81 16.42 1.21
N THR A 64 -11.15 15.19 1.56
CA THR A 64 -10.51 14.46 2.66
C THR A 64 -9.04 14.13 2.42
N ILE A 65 -8.57 14.17 1.18
CA ILE A 65 -7.17 13.90 0.80
C ILE A 65 -6.45 15.14 0.26
N SER A 66 -6.98 16.34 0.50
CA SER A 66 -6.41 17.62 0.07
C SER A 66 -4.93 17.74 0.43
N ASP A 67 -4.58 17.41 1.69
CA ASP A 67 -3.20 17.47 2.18
C ASP A 67 -2.27 16.57 1.38
N ARG A 68 -2.75 15.41 0.94
CA ARG A 68 -1.94 14.48 0.12
C ARG A 68 -1.66 15.01 -1.28
N ILE A 69 -2.60 15.78 -1.83
CA ILE A 69 -2.40 16.48 -3.13
C ILE A 69 -1.34 17.57 -2.97
N ASP A 70 -1.35 18.30 -1.86
CA ASP A 70 -0.35 19.32 -1.57
C ASP A 70 1.02 18.72 -1.28
N ASP A 71 1.09 17.57 -0.58
CA ASP A 71 2.35 16.87 -0.32
C ASP A 71 3.07 16.51 -1.63
N VAL A 72 2.38 15.92 -2.61
CA VAL A 72 3.00 15.56 -3.89
C VAL A 72 3.42 16.79 -4.70
N LYS A 73 2.65 17.90 -4.63
CA LYS A 73 3.04 19.18 -5.22
C LYS A 73 4.33 19.71 -4.59
N ASN A 74 4.45 19.67 -3.28
CA ASN A 74 5.62 20.16 -2.57
C ASN A 74 6.87 19.32 -2.88
N ILE A 75 6.73 18.01 -2.98
CA ILE A 75 7.84 17.08 -3.24
C ILE A 75 8.26 17.12 -4.71
N PHE A 76 7.30 17.00 -5.63
CA PHE A 76 7.59 16.78 -7.06
C PHE A 76 7.36 18.00 -7.95
N ALA A 77 6.81 19.10 -7.41
CA ALA A 77 6.40 20.30 -8.13
C ALA A 77 5.32 20.01 -9.21
N VAL A 78 4.49 19.00 -9.02
CA VAL A 78 3.33 18.66 -9.86
C VAL A 78 2.08 19.17 -9.17
N ASP A 79 1.42 20.16 -9.76
CA ASP A 79 0.17 20.71 -9.25
C ASP A 79 -1.04 20.05 -9.92
N LEU A 80 -1.65 19.11 -9.21
CA LEU A 80 -2.82 18.37 -9.71
C LEU A 80 -4.14 19.14 -9.53
N ARG A 81 -4.18 20.21 -8.71
CA ARG A 81 -5.43 20.92 -8.38
C ARG A 81 -6.12 21.59 -9.57
N PRO A 82 -5.42 22.28 -10.48
CA PRO A 82 -6.09 22.94 -11.62
C PRO A 82 -6.90 21.95 -12.48
N GLU A 83 -6.28 20.82 -12.83
CA GLU A 83 -6.96 19.80 -13.64
C GLU A 83 -8.05 19.06 -12.88
N LEU A 84 -7.83 18.78 -11.59
CA LEU A 84 -8.82 18.16 -10.73
C LEU A 84 -10.06 19.04 -10.60
N ASN A 85 -9.89 20.32 -10.26
CA ASN A 85 -10.98 21.27 -10.13
C ASN A 85 -11.74 21.47 -11.46
N ALA A 86 -11.02 21.51 -12.58
CA ALA A 86 -11.65 21.56 -13.89
C ALA A 86 -12.49 20.30 -14.19
N GLY A 87 -11.99 19.12 -13.84
CA GLY A 87 -12.75 17.88 -13.99
C GLY A 87 -14.00 17.83 -13.11
N LEU A 88 -13.89 18.27 -11.85
CA LEU A 88 -15.00 18.30 -10.91
C LEU A 88 -16.07 19.31 -11.33
N SER A 89 -15.70 20.55 -11.69
CA SER A 89 -16.63 21.59 -12.10
C SER A 89 -17.36 21.29 -13.42
N GLN A 90 -16.70 20.57 -14.34
CA GLN A 90 -17.26 20.14 -15.62
C GLN A 90 -17.99 18.80 -15.54
N HIS A 91 -17.99 18.14 -14.39
CA HIS A 91 -18.47 16.79 -14.20
C HIS A 91 -17.82 15.79 -15.17
N ASP A 92 -16.54 16.01 -15.49
CA ASP A 92 -15.74 15.15 -16.37
C ASP A 92 -15.11 14.01 -15.58
N PHE A 93 -15.85 12.90 -15.50
CA PHE A 93 -15.40 11.71 -14.78
C PHE A 93 -14.05 11.16 -15.28
N GLN A 94 -13.83 11.18 -16.58
CA GLN A 94 -12.59 10.68 -17.17
C GLN A 94 -11.38 11.52 -16.74
N LYS A 95 -11.54 12.84 -16.71
CA LYS A 95 -10.51 13.77 -16.25
C LYS A 95 -10.21 13.54 -14.78
N VAL A 96 -11.25 13.50 -13.93
CA VAL A 96 -11.06 13.24 -12.49
C VAL A 96 -10.33 11.92 -12.24
N VAL A 97 -10.72 10.83 -12.90
CA VAL A 97 -10.06 9.53 -12.75
C VAL A 97 -8.60 9.57 -13.23
N LYS A 98 -8.28 10.28 -14.32
CA LYS A 98 -6.89 10.42 -14.78
C LYS A 98 -6.03 11.18 -13.76
N VAL A 99 -6.54 12.29 -13.23
CA VAL A 99 -5.82 13.06 -12.19
C VAL A 99 -5.61 12.24 -10.93
N MET A 100 -6.64 11.53 -10.49
CA MET A 100 -6.52 10.62 -9.34
C MET A 100 -5.54 9.47 -9.58
N ALA A 101 -5.46 8.92 -10.78
CA ALA A 101 -4.47 7.91 -11.15
C ALA A 101 -3.05 8.50 -11.13
N ASN A 102 -2.86 9.75 -11.58
CA ASN A 102 -1.58 10.44 -11.46
C ASN A 102 -1.19 10.69 -10.01
N LEU A 103 -2.14 11.08 -9.14
CA LEU A 103 -1.90 11.18 -7.70
C LEU A 103 -1.40 9.86 -7.09
N VAL A 104 -2.02 8.73 -7.49
CA VAL A 104 -1.59 7.40 -7.06
C VAL A 104 -0.15 7.11 -7.49
N TYR A 105 0.22 7.42 -8.74
CA TYR A 105 1.58 7.26 -9.24
C TYR A 105 2.58 8.11 -8.45
N LEU A 106 2.28 9.38 -8.23
CA LEU A 106 3.14 10.27 -7.45
C LEU A 106 3.27 9.81 -5.98
N THR A 107 2.22 9.23 -5.42
CA THR A 107 2.28 8.64 -4.08
C THR A 107 3.17 7.39 -4.03
N ILE A 108 3.16 6.55 -5.07
CA ILE A 108 4.11 5.43 -5.22
C ILE A 108 5.54 5.98 -5.26
N LYS A 109 5.79 6.97 -6.10
CA LYS A 109 7.10 7.65 -6.24
C LYS A 109 7.56 8.30 -4.92
N GLU A 110 6.64 8.90 -4.16
CA GLU A 110 6.92 9.43 -2.82
C GLU A 110 7.45 8.36 -1.86
N LYS A 111 6.90 7.14 -1.89
CA LYS A 111 7.40 6.04 -1.03
C LYS A 111 8.82 5.63 -1.42
N TYR A 112 9.15 5.65 -2.70
CA TYR A 112 10.52 5.40 -3.16
C TYR A 112 11.45 6.53 -2.74
N TYR A 113 11.04 7.78 -2.96
CA TYR A 113 11.81 8.96 -2.56
C TYR A 113 12.24 8.92 -1.09
N TRP A 114 11.30 8.68 -0.17
CA TRP A 114 11.63 8.62 1.25
C TRP A 114 12.52 7.42 1.60
N ASN A 115 12.38 6.29 0.93
CA ASN A 115 13.24 5.14 1.14
C ASN A 115 14.68 5.42 0.70
N ILE A 116 14.84 6.09 -0.44
CA ILE A 116 16.15 6.43 -1.00
C ILE A 116 16.80 7.53 -0.16
N SER A 117 16.10 8.61 0.14
CA SER A 117 16.63 9.75 0.92
C SER A 117 17.08 9.34 2.33
N GLU A 118 16.42 8.36 2.94
CA GLU A 118 16.83 7.77 4.22
C GLU A 118 17.91 6.68 4.07
N GLY A 119 18.36 6.37 2.84
CA GLY A 119 19.38 5.36 2.55
C GLY A 119 18.97 3.95 2.99
N LEU A 120 17.67 3.63 3.02
CA LEU A 120 17.11 2.36 3.50
C LEU A 120 17.48 2.00 4.95
N ARG A 121 18.00 2.94 5.74
CA ARG A 121 18.54 2.68 7.09
C ARG A 121 17.47 2.19 8.07
N MET A 122 16.22 2.61 7.88
CA MET A 122 15.08 2.25 8.74
C MET A 122 14.32 1.08 8.12
N PHE A 123 14.84 -0.14 8.23
CA PHE A 123 14.31 -1.34 7.58
C PHE A 123 12.78 -1.49 7.68
N THR A 124 12.21 -1.41 8.89
CA THR A 124 10.76 -1.56 9.10
C THR A 124 9.98 -0.50 8.34
N ARG A 125 10.43 0.76 8.38
CA ARG A 125 9.78 1.89 7.69
C ARG A 125 9.88 1.72 6.17
N ALA A 126 11.07 1.38 5.67
CA ALA A 126 11.30 1.13 4.25
C ALA A 126 10.42 0.00 3.72
N LYS A 127 10.30 -1.09 4.48
CA LYS A 127 9.43 -2.22 4.16
C LYS A 127 7.94 -1.83 4.12
N VAL A 128 7.47 -1.02 5.08
CA VAL A 128 6.08 -0.55 5.11
C VAL A 128 5.79 0.35 3.92
N ARG A 129 6.67 1.31 3.60
CA ARG A 129 6.52 2.19 2.43
C ARG A 129 6.49 1.41 1.12
N LEU A 130 7.39 0.44 0.94
CA LEU A 130 7.42 -0.37 -0.27
C LEU A 130 6.15 -1.24 -0.40
N ARG A 131 5.64 -1.78 0.72
CA ARG A 131 4.38 -2.50 0.73
C ARG A 131 3.21 -1.62 0.31
N LEU A 132 3.14 -0.38 0.82
CA LEU A 132 2.10 0.57 0.42
C LEU A 132 2.19 0.92 -1.07
N ALA A 133 3.39 1.13 -1.61
CA ALA A 133 3.59 1.34 -3.05
C ALA A 133 3.06 0.17 -3.89
N ASP A 134 3.35 -1.07 -3.47
CA ASP A 134 2.83 -2.29 -4.10
C ASP A 134 1.30 -2.40 -4.00
N GLU A 135 0.72 -2.03 -2.86
CA GLU A 135 -0.74 -1.99 -2.66
C GLU A 135 -1.42 -0.95 -3.58
N TYR A 136 -0.88 0.26 -3.71
CA TYR A 136 -1.37 1.27 -4.64
C TYR A 136 -1.36 0.76 -6.09
N TYR A 137 -0.23 0.18 -6.52
CA TYR A 137 -0.15 -0.42 -7.84
C TYR A 137 -1.18 -1.53 -8.03
N THR A 138 -1.18 -2.50 -7.13
CA THR A 138 -2.01 -3.71 -7.25
C THR A 138 -3.49 -3.40 -7.23
N LEU A 139 -3.94 -2.49 -6.35
CA LEU A 139 -5.35 -2.21 -6.16
C LEU A 139 -5.93 -1.20 -7.15
N LEU A 140 -5.09 -0.25 -7.63
CA LEU A 140 -5.61 0.90 -8.36
C LEU A 140 -5.12 0.98 -9.82
N LEU A 141 -3.90 0.53 -10.14
CA LEU A 141 -3.31 0.70 -11.47
C LEU A 141 -3.20 -0.61 -12.26
N SER A 142 -3.00 -1.74 -11.60
CA SER A 142 -2.68 -3.03 -12.23
C SER A 142 -3.72 -3.49 -13.26
N GLY A 143 -4.99 -3.18 -13.04
CA GLY A 143 -6.07 -3.52 -13.97
C GLY A 143 -5.91 -2.86 -15.35
N ASN A 144 -5.50 -1.59 -15.35
CA ASN A 144 -5.23 -0.84 -16.59
C ASN A 144 -3.93 -1.30 -17.25
N VAL A 145 -2.90 -1.67 -16.47
CA VAL A 145 -1.66 -2.24 -17.01
C VAL A 145 -1.94 -3.56 -17.72
N ARG A 146 -2.70 -4.47 -17.09
CA ARG A 146 -3.12 -5.73 -17.75
C ARG A 146 -3.93 -5.51 -19.02
N LYS A 147 -4.80 -4.50 -19.04
CA LYS A 147 -5.53 -4.14 -20.26
C LYS A 147 -4.59 -3.63 -21.36
N TYR A 148 -3.61 -2.80 -20.99
CA TYR A 148 -2.58 -2.33 -21.91
C TYR A 148 -1.76 -3.49 -22.48
N ASP A 149 -1.30 -4.41 -21.62
CA ASP A 149 -0.56 -5.61 -22.03
C ASP A 149 -1.32 -6.45 -23.05
N LYS A 150 -2.61 -6.69 -22.77
CA LYS A 150 -3.47 -7.45 -23.68
C LYS A 150 -3.62 -6.78 -25.06
N LEU A 151 -3.66 -5.44 -25.10
CA LEU A 151 -3.82 -4.69 -26.35
C LEU A 151 -2.52 -4.57 -27.15
N ASN A 152 -1.36 -4.54 -26.46
CA ASN A 152 -0.06 -4.25 -27.08
C ASN A 152 0.87 -5.48 -27.13
N GLY A 153 0.45 -6.63 -26.60
CA GLY A 153 1.28 -7.85 -26.56
C GLY A 153 2.48 -7.74 -25.61
N THR A 154 2.42 -6.85 -24.61
CA THR A 154 3.47 -6.64 -23.60
C THR A 154 3.22 -7.48 -22.34
N LYS A 155 4.16 -7.44 -21.38
CA LYS A 155 4.07 -8.15 -20.09
C LYS A 155 4.41 -7.22 -18.91
N TYR A 156 4.12 -5.94 -19.04
CA TYR A 156 4.49 -4.94 -18.04
C TYR A 156 3.89 -5.22 -16.66
N HIS A 157 2.69 -5.81 -16.58
CA HIS A 157 2.12 -6.20 -15.29
C HIS A 157 3.00 -7.20 -14.55
N ASP A 158 3.41 -8.27 -15.21
CA ASP A 158 4.25 -9.31 -14.63
C ASP A 158 5.65 -8.78 -14.29
N GLU A 159 6.20 -7.93 -15.17
CA GLU A 159 7.48 -7.29 -14.97
C GLU A 159 7.46 -6.35 -13.75
N ILE A 160 6.45 -5.48 -13.63
CA ILE A 160 6.29 -4.59 -12.47
C ILE A 160 6.12 -5.40 -11.18
N PHE A 161 5.31 -6.46 -11.20
CA PHE A 161 5.13 -7.33 -10.04
C PHE A 161 6.43 -7.98 -9.58
N ASN A 162 7.23 -8.48 -10.53
CA ASN A 162 8.56 -9.05 -10.25
C ASN A 162 9.50 -7.97 -9.70
N LYS A 163 9.46 -6.74 -10.24
CA LYS A 163 10.27 -5.63 -9.74
C LYS A 163 9.92 -5.23 -8.30
N PHE A 164 8.66 -5.26 -7.87
CA PHE A 164 8.33 -5.09 -6.46
C PHE A 164 8.95 -6.18 -5.57
N THR A 165 9.05 -7.40 -6.07
CA THR A 165 9.74 -8.49 -5.37
C THR A 165 11.26 -8.26 -5.32
N GLU A 166 11.87 -7.84 -6.42
CA GLU A 166 13.28 -7.46 -6.47
C GLU A 166 13.56 -6.30 -5.49
N ALA A 167 12.74 -5.23 -5.50
CA ALA A 167 12.88 -4.11 -4.59
C ALA A 167 12.81 -4.54 -3.11
N ARG A 168 11.95 -5.49 -2.75
CA ARG A 168 11.91 -6.04 -1.39
C ARG A 168 13.23 -6.73 -1.00
N ASN A 169 13.84 -7.43 -1.93
CA ASN A 169 15.11 -8.13 -1.69
C ASN A 169 16.29 -7.17 -1.51
N THR A 170 16.18 -5.92 -2.00
CA THR A 170 17.22 -4.90 -1.80
C THR A 170 17.19 -4.23 -0.44
N LEU A 171 16.10 -4.35 0.31
CA LEU A 171 15.94 -3.70 1.63
C LEU A 171 16.87 -4.29 2.70
N GLY A 172 17.46 -5.45 2.45
CA GLY A 172 18.25 -6.17 3.45
C GLY A 172 17.37 -6.86 4.50
N SER A 173 17.96 -7.13 5.66
CA SER A 173 17.24 -7.69 6.82
C SER A 173 17.94 -7.32 8.12
N THR A 174 17.17 -7.24 9.21
CA THR A 174 17.72 -6.96 10.56
C THR A 174 18.36 -8.17 11.21
N GLY A 175 18.17 -9.38 10.66
CA GLY A 175 18.58 -10.63 11.29
C GLY A 175 17.80 -10.94 12.56
N PHE A 176 18.13 -12.08 13.18
CA PHE A 176 17.61 -12.42 14.52
C PHE A 176 18.59 -11.93 15.58
N LEU A 177 18.18 -10.97 16.40
CA LEU A 177 19.05 -10.29 17.39
C LEU A 177 20.38 -9.77 16.78
N GLY A 178 20.32 -9.35 15.50
CA GLY A 178 21.48 -8.88 14.74
C GLY A 178 22.30 -9.99 14.05
N ALA A 179 22.10 -11.27 14.41
CA ALA A 179 22.75 -12.38 13.72
C ALA A 179 22.11 -12.61 12.34
N GLY A 180 22.96 -12.70 11.30
CA GLY A 180 22.48 -12.88 9.92
C GLY A 180 21.84 -11.63 9.31
N ALA A 181 22.12 -10.44 9.84
CA ALA A 181 21.70 -9.19 9.23
C ALA A 181 22.31 -9.03 7.83
N VAL A 182 21.48 -8.58 6.88
CA VAL A 182 21.90 -8.28 5.50
C VAL A 182 21.78 -6.79 5.27
N SER A 183 22.87 -6.17 4.83
CA SER A 183 22.88 -4.73 4.53
C SER A 183 21.97 -4.40 3.34
N PRO A 184 21.29 -3.26 3.36
CA PRO A 184 20.49 -2.81 2.25
C PRO A 184 21.36 -2.47 1.03
N LYS A 185 20.79 -2.62 -0.17
CA LYS A 185 21.43 -2.34 -1.45
C LYS A 185 20.77 -1.13 -2.11
N LEU A 186 21.13 0.07 -1.67
CA LEU A 186 20.47 1.31 -2.08
C LEU A 186 20.48 1.50 -3.61
N LYS A 187 21.63 1.32 -4.27
CA LYS A 187 21.74 1.49 -5.73
C LYS A 187 20.84 0.51 -6.49
N ASP A 188 20.77 -0.74 -6.02
CA ASP A 188 19.89 -1.74 -6.66
C ASP A 188 18.42 -1.35 -6.46
N PHE A 189 18.04 -0.81 -5.27
CA PHE A 189 16.71 -0.30 -5.01
C PHE A 189 16.32 0.85 -5.97
N GLU A 190 17.22 1.82 -6.16
CA GLU A 190 17.03 2.95 -7.09
C GLU A 190 16.79 2.47 -8.52
N ILE A 191 17.63 1.54 -9.02
CA ILE A 191 17.51 0.98 -10.37
C ILE A 191 16.16 0.29 -10.55
N VAL A 192 15.78 -0.56 -9.58
CA VAL A 192 14.57 -1.35 -9.66
C VAL A 192 13.32 -0.47 -9.60
N THR A 193 13.29 0.52 -8.70
CA THR A 193 12.14 1.43 -8.58
C THR A 193 12.01 2.35 -9.78
N LYS A 194 13.12 2.83 -10.35
CA LYS A 194 13.13 3.60 -11.60
C LYS A 194 12.57 2.79 -12.78
N ASP A 195 12.86 1.50 -12.86
CA ASP A 195 12.30 0.62 -13.90
C ASP A 195 10.77 0.47 -13.74
N ILE A 196 10.25 0.36 -12.50
CA ILE A 196 8.79 0.39 -12.25
C ILE A 196 8.18 1.70 -12.73
N GLU A 197 8.77 2.84 -12.37
CA GLU A 197 8.29 4.16 -12.77
C GLU A 197 8.24 4.31 -14.30
N GLN A 198 9.31 3.89 -15.00
CA GLN A 198 9.37 3.96 -16.47
C GLN A 198 8.26 3.15 -17.14
N LYS A 199 7.99 1.93 -16.65
CA LYS A 199 6.92 1.10 -17.18
C LYS A 199 5.54 1.72 -16.95
N LEU A 200 5.32 2.33 -15.78
CA LEU A 200 4.08 3.06 -15.50
C LEU A 200 3.92 4.26 -16.45
N LEU A 201 4.97 5.02 -16.74
CA LEU A 201 4.93 6.15 -17.66
C LEU A 201 4.67 5.71 -19.12
N ILE A 202 5.13 4.53 -19.52
CA ILE A 202 4.80 3.96 -20.84
C ILE A 202 3.29 3.63 -20.92
N VAL A 203 2.74 3.02 -19.89
CA VAL A 203 1.32 2.61 -19.86
C VAL A 203 0.41 3.82 -19.69
N PHE A 204 0.84 4.82 -18.93
CA PHE A 204 0.08 6.02 -18.60
C PHE A 204 0.83 7.29 -19.05
N PRO A 205 0.89 7.57 -20.37
CA PRO A 205 1.70 8.66 -20.91
C PRO A 205 1.23 10.07 -20.47
N TYR A 206 0.07 10.16 -19.82
CA TYR A 206 -0.45 11.38 -19.21
C TYR A 206 0.01 11.60 -17.76
N PHE A 207 0.77 10.68 -17.18
CA PHE A 207 1.33 10.90 -15.84
C PHE A 207 2.44 11.95 -15.90
N GLU A 208 2.34 12.91 -15.00
CA GLU A 208 3.39 13.89 -14.74
C GLU A 208 4.30 13.36 -13.64
N SER A 209 5.57 13.14 -13.97
CA SER A 209 6.54 12.63 -12.99
C SER A 209 7.18 13.74 -12.14
N GLY A 210 7.01 14.99 -12.55
CA GLY A 210 7.57 16.15 -11.88
C GLY A 210 9.11 16.22 -11.93
N LYS A 211 9.68 16.95 -10.99
CA LYS A 211 11.15 17.10 -10.91
C LYS A 211 11.80 15.74 -10.65
N GLU A 212 12.89 15.46 -11.36
CA GLU A 212 13.83 14.45 -10.88
C GLU A 212 14.46 14.99 -9.59
N ILE A 213 14.31 14.21 -8.53
CA ILE A 213 14.92 14.55 -7.25
C ILE A 213 16.31 13.95 -7.28
N ALA A 214 17.33 14.81 -7.28
CA ALA A 214 18.71 14.38 -7.04
C ALA A 214 18.79 13.87 -5.60
N TYR A 215 19.21 12.65 -5.43
CA TYR A 215 19.41 12.00 -4.13
C TYR A 215 20.84 12.17 -3.63
#